data_f3bf0be89a6fd159f0f03bcde118f759
#
_entry.id   f3bf0be89a6fd159f0f03bcde118f759
#
_cell.length_a   1.000
_cell.length_b   1.000
_cell.length_c   1.000
_cell.angle_alpha   90.00
_cell.angle_beta   90.00
_cell.angle_gamma   90.00
#
_symmetry.space_group_name_H-M   'P 1'
#
loop_
_entity.id
_entity.type
_entity.pdbx_description
1 polymer ?
#
loop_
_entity_poly.entity_id
_entity_poly.type
_entity_poly.pdbx_seq_one_letter_code
_entity_poly.pdbx_strand_id
1 'polypeptide(L)'
;MITVVATNPAQVPSLLKGFNADLVLMDLYMPECSGPELAQVLRQMPGHVSLPIIYVSSETDRERQIKALEVGADGFLIKPVDPRRLISEVTLRAERIRTLHALMVRDGLTGLFNHNAIMQFLELKAANGRRDQGAFCYAMIDVDRFKRVNDTYGHPAGDQVLMALSRGLRLRLRECDVVGRYGGEEFAVILTGVGEAQAKVILDQLRRSFAEVIFYAGDATFTCTFSAGVAGFPRFPTSEAMLEAADLALYRAKGGGRDRVEIAASPSIYPRSSPDPAAVATPRADEVAYGH
;
A
#
# COMPACT_ATOMS: atom_id res chain seq x y z
N MET A 1 -9.17 -21.08 -12.04
CA MET A 1 -7.78 -21.21 -11.57
C MET A 1 -6.87 -21.09 -12.79
N ILE A 2 -5.88 -20.20 -12.74
CA ILE A 2 -4.86 -20.05 -13.79
C ILE A 2 -3.59 -20.71 -13.27
N THR A 3 -2.92 -21.51 -14.08
CA THR A 3 -1.70 -22.22 -13.70
C THR A 3 -0.56 -21.87 -14.66
N VAL A 4 0.64 -21.68 -14.10
CA VAL A 4 1.89 -21.52 -14.84
C VAL A 4 2.80 -22.67 -14.43
N VAL A 5 3.41 -23.35 -15.39
CA VAL A 5 4.31 -24.48 -15.16
C VAL A 5 5.74 -24.05 -15.41
N ALA A 6 6.61 -24.26 -14.40
CA ALA A 6 8.05 -24.11 -14.53
C ALA A 6 8.68 -25.50 -14.63
N THR A 7 9.40 -25.76 -15.70
CA THR A 7 10.15 -27.02 -15.90
C THR A 7 11.60 -26.92 -15.43
N ASN A 8 12.09 -25.69 -15.21
CA ASN A 8 13.42 -25.42 -14.68
C ASN A 8 13.30 -24.61 -13.37
N PRO A 9 13.79 -25.12 -12.23
CA PRO A 9 13.73 -24.46 -10.92
C PRO A 9 14.36 -23.05 -10.92
N ALA A 10 15.43 -22.83 -11.68
CA ALA A 10 16.12 -21.54 -11.76
C ALA A 10 15.24 -20.40 -12.33
N GLN A 11 14.19 -20.74 -13.09
CA GLN A 11 13.28 -19.75 -13.66
C GLN A 11 12.17 -19.31 -12.69
N VAL A 12 11.91 -20.05 -11.62
CA VAL A 12 10.79 -19.80 -10.70
C VAL A 12 10.83 -18.41 -10.07
N PRO A 13 11.97 -17.88 -9.57
CA PRO A 13 12.05 -16.54 -9.03
C PRO A 13 11.68 -15.45 -10.04
N SER A 14 12.06 -15.62 -11.31
CA SER A 14 11.71 -14.67 -12.38
C SER A 14 10.25 -14.77 -12.81
N LEU A 15 9.69 -15.97 -12.85
CA LEU A 15 8.26 -16.18 -13.14
C LEU A 15 7.37 -15.56 -12.06
N LEU A 16 7.73 -15.69 -10.79
CA LEU A 16 6.96 -15.13 -9.68
C LEU A 16 6.97 -13.60 -9.67
N LYS A 17 7.97 -12.94 -10.24
CA LYS A 17 7.96 -11.47 -10.40
C LYS A 17 6.91 -10.99 -11.41
N GLY A 18 6.55 -11.82 -12.38
CA GLY A 18 5.55 -11.50 -13.42
C GLY A 18 4.19 -12.15 -13.20
N PHE A 19 4.10 -13.11 -12.30
CA PHE A 19 2.88 -13.88 -12.02
C PHE A 19 2.58 -13.84 -10.51
N ASN A 20 1.47 -13.21 -10.15
CA ASN A 20 1.02 -13.14 -8.76
C ASN A 20 0.42 -14.50 -8.34
N ALA A 21 1.26 -15.40 -7.83
CA ALA A 21 0.86 -16.73 -7.43
C ALA A 21 0.19 -16.73 -6.04
N ASP A 22 -0.93 -17.42 -5.91
CA ASP A 22 -1.58 -17.68 -4.61
C ASP A 22 -1.00 -18.90 -3.90
N LEU A 23 -0.30 -19.78 -4.63
CA LEU A 23 0.28 -21.04 -4.12
C LEU A 23 1.28 -21.60 -5.12
N VAL A 24 2.30 -22.30 -4.61
CA VAL A 24 3.26 -23.08 -5.40
C VAL A 24 3.10 -24.57 -5.10
N LEU A 25 2.91 -25.37 -6.15
CA LEU A 25 3.09 -26.82 -6.08
C LEU A 25 4.48 -27.14 -6.58
N MET A 26 5.22 -27.93 -5.83
CA MET A 26 6.64 -28.20 -6.10
C MET A 26 6.97 -29.67 -5.87
N ASP A 27 7.70 -30.29 -6.78
CA ASP A 27 8.25 -31.62 -6.49
C ASP A 27 9.38 -31.50 -5.46
N LEU A 28 9.50 -32.51 -4.61
CA LEU A 28 10.59 -32.58 -3.64
C LEU A 28 11.94 -32.85 -4.32
N TYR A 29 11.92 -33.70 -5.34
CA TYR A 29 13.11 -34.11 -6.08
C TYR A 29 13.07 -33.56 -7.50
N MET A 30 13.83 -32.52 -7.75
CA MET A 30 13.96 -31.89 -9.06
C MET A 30 15.41 -31.93 -9.53
N PRO A 31 15.67 -31.96 -10.86
CA PRO A 31 17.02 -31.80 -11.39
C PRO A 31 17.62 -30.43 -10.98
N GLU A 32 18.91 -30.38 -10.75
CA GLU A 32 19.70 -29.17 -10.46
C GLU A 32 19.46 -28.50 -9.11
N CYS A 33 18.23 -28.57 -8.56
CA CYS A 33 17.87 -27.94 -7.29
C CYS A 33 16.73 -28.72 -6.64
N SER A 34 16.88 -29.12 -5.39
CA SER A 34 15.82 -29.78 -4.65
C SER A 34 14.69 -28.83 -4.27
N GLY A 35 13.49 -29.38 -4.01
CA GLY A 35 12.35 -28.60 -3.54
C GLY A 35 12.64 -27.77 -2.30
N PRO A 36 13.29 -28.34 -1.25
CA PRO A 36 13.70 -27.58 -0.06
C PRO A 36 14.65 -26.41 -0.36
N GLU A 37 15.65 -26.57 -1.22
CA GLU A 37 16.55 -25.48 -1.60
C GLU A 37 15.80 -24.35 -2.31
N LEU A 38 14.92 -24.68 -3.25
CA LEU A 38 14.10 -23.68 -3.92
C LEU A 38 13.13 -22.99 -2.96
N ALA A 39 12.53 -23.74 -2.02
CA ALA A 39 11.66 -23.17 -1.00
C ALA A 39 12.40 -22.14 -0.13
N GLN A 40 13.64 -22.42 0.29
CA GLN A 40 14.48 -21.48 1.03
C GLN A 40 14.73 -20.19 0.24
N VAL A 41 15.04 -20.31 -1.05
CA VAL A 41 15.22 -19.13 -1.92
C VAL A 41 13.94 -18.30 -1.98
N LEU A 42 12.79 -18.93 -2.15
CA LEU A 42 11.50 -18.25 -2.21
C LEU A 42 11.15 -17.56 -0.88
N ARG A 43 11.47 -18.17 0.27
CA ARG A 43 11.27 -17.57 1.59
C ARG A 43 12.15 -16.34 1.86
N GLN A 44 13.25 -16.18 1.15
CA GLN A 44 14.12 -15.01 1.23
C GLN A 44 13.71 -13.88 0.27
N MET A 45 12.79 -14.16 -0.66
CA MET A 45 12.34 -13.15 -1.61
C MET A 45 11.30 -12.21 -0.97
N PRO A 46 11.49 -10.88 -1.02
CA PRO A 46 10.48 -9.93 -0.58
C PRO A 46 9.13 -10.17 -1.28
N GLY A 47 8.04 -10.18 -0.51
CA GLY A 47 6.69 -10.42 -1.03
C GLY A 47 6.29 -11.89 -1.19
N HIS A 48 7.22 -12.86 -1.04
CA HIS A 48 6.91 -14.29 -1.19
C HIS A 48 7.14 -15.10 0.10
N VAL A 49 7.49 -14.44 1.21
CA VAL A 49 7.72 -15.08 2.51
C VAL A 49 6.53 -15.91 2.99
N SER A 50 5.30 -15.42 2.75
CA SER A 50 4.04 -16.08 3.14
C SER A 50 3.37 -16.87 2.00
N LEU A 51 3.99 -16.99 0.82
CA LEU A 51 3.44 -17.73 -0.32
C LEU A 51 3.37 -19.24 0.03
N PRO A 52 2.19 -19.87 0.02
CA PRO A 52 2.09 -21.28 0.36
C PRO A 52 2.86 -22.16 -0.63
N ILE A 53 3.64 -23.09 -0.09
CA ILE A 53 4.39 -24.08 -0.86
C ILE A 53 3.90 -25.47 -0.43
N ILE A 54 3.46 -26.28 -1.38
CA ILE A 54 3.07 -27.67 -1.14
C ILE A 54 4.00 -28.59 -1.94
N TYR A 55 4.67 -29.51 -1.26
CA TYR A 55 5.41 -30.56 -1.94
C TYR A 55 4.48 -31.62 -2.47
N VAL A 56 4.75 -32.07 -3.69
CA VAL A 56 4.04 -33.19 -4.34
C VAL A 56 5.10 -34.20 -4.74
N SER A 57 5.26 -35.28 -3.97
CA SER A 57 6.36 -36.24 -4.16
C SER A 57 5.94 -37.69 -3.94
N SER A 58 6.74 -38.61 -4.45
CA SER A 58 6.63 -40.05 -4.17
C SER A 58 7.30 -40.47 -2.84
N GLU A 59 7.87 -39.54 -2.08
CA GLU A 59 8.50 -39.84 -0.80
C GLU A 59 7.47 -40.28 0.23
N THR A 60 7.68 -41.47 0.80
CA THR A 60 6.80 -42.08 1.80
C THR A 60 7.42 -42.10 3.20
N ASP A 61 8.71 -41.84 3.32
CA ASP A 61 9.38 -41.76 4.61
C ASP A 61 8.94 -40.53 5.38
N ARG A 62 8.35 -40.77 6.54
CA ARG A 62 7.76 -39.73 7.38
C ARG A 62 8.80 -38.72 7.95
N GLU A 63 9.99 -39.21 8.28
CA GLU A 63 11.05 -38.33 8.81
C GLU A 63 11.57 -37.38 7.73
N ARG A 64 11.73 -37.87 6.49
CA ARG A 64 12.13 -37.07 5.34
C ARG A 64 11.06 -36.03 4.98
N GLN A 65 9.77 -36.41 5.07
CA GLN A 65 8.66 -35.49 4.86
C GLN A 65 8.68 -34.36 5.90
N ILE A 66 8.87 -34.68 7.19
CA ILE A 66 8.96 -33.71 8.28
C ILE A 66 10.14 -32.75 8.05
N LYS A 67 11.33 -33.29 7.76
CA LYS A 67 12.51 -32.46 7.47
C LYS A 67 12.29 -31.52 6.27
N ALA A 68 11.62 -31.98 5.22
CA ALA A 68 11.29 -31.13 4.07
C ALA A 68 10.33 -30.00 4.45
N LEU A 69 9.32 -30.27 5.29
CA LEU A 69 8.38 -29.25 5.78
C LEU A 69 9.06 -28.19 6.66
N GLU A 70 10.00 -28.60 7.53
CA GLU A 70 10.76 -27.68 8.40
C GLU A 70 11.56 -26.63 7.60
N VAL A 71 11.91 -26.95 6.36
CA VAL A 71 12.71 -26.07 5.49
C VAL A 71 11.88 -25.00 4.79
N GLY A 72 10.54 -25.01 4.92
CA GLY A 72 9.73 -23.88 4.46
C GLY A 72 8.52 -24.19 3.60
N ALA A 73 8.06 -25.45 3.54
CA ALA A 73 6.78 -25.79 2.91
C ALA A 73 5.64 -25.84 3.92
N ASP A 74 4.42 -25.57 3.44
CA ASP A 74 3.18 -25.53 4.22
C ASP A 74 2.35 -26.80 4.09
N GLY A 75 2.81 -27.76 3.28
CA GLY A 75 2.10 -29.00 3.09
C GLY A 75 2.84 -30.02 2.23
N PHE A 76 2.34 -31.25 2.26
CA PHE A 76 2.89 -32.38 1.53
C PHE A 76 1.77 -33.25 0.95
N LEU A 77 1.89 -33.64 -0.32
CA LEU A 77 0.99 -34.58 -1.01
C LEU A 77 1.81 -35.74 -1.59
N ILE A 78 1.39 -36.96 -1.27
CA ILE A 78 2.09 -38.15 -1.73
C ILE A 78 1.51 -38.59 -3.09
N LYS A 79 2.38 -38.79 -4.08
CA LYS A 79 2.01 -39.37 -5.39
C LYS A 79 1.68 -40.87 -5.27
N PRO A 80 0.67 -41.38 -5.98
CA PRO A 80 -0.25 -40.69 -6.87
C PRO A 80 -1.27 -39.87 -6.09
N VAL A 81 -1.51 -38.60 -6.51
CA VAL A 81 -2.49 -37.72 -5.88
C VAL A 81 -3.82 -37.85 -6.58
N ASP A 82 -4.89 -38.10 -5.82
CA ASP A 82 -6.26 -38.03 -6.34
C ASP A 82 -6.53 -36.59 -6.82
N PRO A 83 -6.96 -36.38 -8.08
CA PRO A 83 -7.24 -35.07 -8.63
C PRO A 83 -8.23 -34.23 -7.79
N ARG A 84 -9.26 -34.88 -7.22
CA ARG A 84 -10.24 -34.20 -6.36
C ARG A 84 -9.59 -33.68 -5.08
N ARG A 85 -8.73 -34.49 -4.47
CA ARG A 85 -7.96 -34.10 -3.28
C ARG A 85 -7.01 -32.96 -3.59
N LEU A 86 -6.27 -33.02 -4.70
CA LEU A 86 -5.36 -31.97 -5.13
C LEU A 86 -6.10 -30.64 -5.30
N ILE A 87 -7.20 -30.64 -6.05
CA ILE A 87 -8.02 -29.45 -6.29
C ILE A 87 -8.54 -28.87 -4.96
N SER A 88 -9.07 -29.73 -4.07
CA SER A 88 -9.59 -29.27 -2.77
C SER A 88 -8.51 -28.63 -1.91
N GLU A 89 -7.34 -29.25 -1.78
CA GLU A 89 -6.21 -28.75 -1.00
C GLU A 89 -5.66 -27.42 -1.54
N VAL A 90 -5.52 -27.32 -2.86
CA VAL A 90 -5.05 -26.08 -3.53
C VAL A 90 -6.07 -24.97 -3.36
N THR A 91 -7.35 -25.23 -3.61
CA THR A 91 -8.42 -24.23 -3.51
C THR A 91 -8.51 -23.69 -2.09
N LEU A 92 -8.59 -24.58 -1.09
CA LEU A 92 -8.72 -24.18 0.32
C LEU A 92 -7.55 -23.28 0.78
N ARG A 93 -6.31 -23.65 0.42
CA ARG A 93 -5.14 -22.84 0.81
C ARG A 93 -5.04 -21.53 0.04
N ALA A 94 -5.33 -21.54 -1.26
CA ALA A 94 -5.36 -20.32 -2.07
C ALA A 94 -6.43 -19.32 -1.56
N GLU A 95 -7.63 -19.80 -1.24
CA GLU A 95 -8.70 -18.97 -0.65
C GLU A 95 -8.29 -18.42 0.72
N ARG A 96 -7.68 -19.23 1.57
CA ARG A 96 -7.21 -18.80 2.88
C ARG A 96 -6.15 -17.70 2.77
N ILE A 97 -5.19 -17.86 1.86
CA ILE A 97 -4.16 -16.84 1.63
C ILE A 97 -4.75 -15.57 1.03
N ARG A 98 -5.67 -15.66 0.07
CA ARG A 98 -6.37 -14.49 -0.47
C ARG A 98 -7.12 -13.74 0.62
N THR A 99 -7.78 -14.46 1.52
CA THR A 99 -8.48 -13.87 2.67
C THR A 99 -7.50 -13.17 3.60
N LEU A 100 -6.38 -13.83 3.95
CA LEU A 100 -5.34 -13.23 4.78
C LEU A 100 -4.72 -11.99 4.11
N HIS A 101 -4.36 -12.07 2.82
CA HIS A 101 -3.86 -10.93 2.05
C HIS A 101 -4.89 -9.80 2.00
N ALA A 102 -6.18 -10.11 1.78
CA ALA A 102 -7.23 -9.10 1.79
C ALA A 102 -7.32 -8.37 3.15
N LEU A 103 -7.17 -9.09 4.26
CA LEU A 103 -7.11 -8.50 5.59
C LEU A 103 -5.82 -7.70 5.83
N MET A 104 -4.68 -8.15 5.26
CA MET A 104 -3.39 -7.48 5.40
C MET A 104 -3.24 -6.23 4.54
N VAL A 105 -3.99 -6.09 3.44
CA VAL A 105 -3.89 -4.94 2.52
C VAL A 105 -5.04 -3.93 2.68
N ARG A 106 -6.03 -4.23 3.53
CA ARG A 106 -7.19 -3.36 3.76
C ARG A 106 -7.15 -2.70 5.14
N ASP A 107 -7.67 -1.49 5.22
CA ASP A 107 -7.94 -0.80 6.47
C ASP A 107 -9.23 -1.35 7.10
N GLY A 108 -9.20 -1.71 8.38
CA GLY A 108 -10.29 -2.38 9.07
C GLY A 108 -11.56 -1.53 9.25
N LEU A 109 -11.43 -0.19 9.31
CA LEU A 109 -12.56 0.71 9.46
C LEU A 109 -13.22 1.04 8.10
N THR A 110 -12.41 1.38 7.11
CA THR A 110 -12.88 1.94 5.83
C THR A 110 -13.03 0.91 4.72
N GLY A 111 -12.37 -0.25 4.85
CA GLY A 111 -12.28 -1.28 3.81
C GLY A 111 -11.49 -0.85 2.56
N LEU A 112 -10.87 0.34 2.56
CA LEU A 112 -9.95 0.80 1.53
C LEU A 112 -8.61 0.07 1.64
N PHE A 113 -7.71 0.27 0.67
CA PHE A 113 -6.34 -0.18 0.84
C PHE A 113 -5.70 0.52 2.05
N ASN A 114 -4.87 -0.20 2.79
CA ASN A 114 -4.10 0.39 3.89
C ASN A 114 -2.84 1.10 3.37
N HIS A 115 -2.10 1.74 4.27
CA HIS A 115 -0.87 2.47 3.98
C HIS A 115 0.12 1.66 3.13
N ASN A 116 0.44 0.45 3.57
CA ASN A 116 1.44 -0.39 2.88
C ASN A 116 1.01 -0.74 1.45
N ALA A 117 -0.25 -1.08 1.28
CA ALA A 117 -0.78 -1.46 -0.03
C ALA A 117 -0.78 -0.26 -1.01
N ILE A 118 -1.23 0.92 -0.58
CA ILE A 118 -1.27 2.08 -1.48
C ILE A 118 0.13 2.57 -1.85
N MET A 119 1.10 2.45 -0.95
CA MET A 119 2.49 2.77 -1.25
C MET A 119 3.10 1.82 -2.28
N GLN A 120 2.85 0.52 -2.16
CA GLN A 120 3.27 -0.47 -3.16
C GLN A 120 2.66 -0.19 -4.54
N PHE A 121 1.36 0.18 -4.60
CA PHE A 121 0.74 0.58 -5.86
C PHE A 121 1.38 1.83 -6.46
N LEU A 122 1.74 2.82 -5.66
CA LEU A 122 2.41 4.03 -6.12
C LEU A 122 3.80 3.72 -6.70
N GLU A 123 4.59 2.90 -6.02
CA GLU A 123 5.91 2.46 -6.48
C GLU A 123 5.83 1.71 -7.80
N LEU A 124 4.91 0.75 -7.92
CA LEU A 124 4.68 -0.01 -9.15
C LEU A 124 4.23 0.91 -10.31
N LYS A 125 3.34 1.86 -10.04
CA LYS A 125 2.89 2.83 -11.05
C LYS A 125 4.02 3.74 -11.51
N ALA A 126 4.84 4.26 -10.60
CA ALA A 126 5.99 5.10 -10.94
C ALA A 126 7.05 4.32 -11.75
N ALA A 127 7.31 3.04 -11.40
CA ALA A 127 8.22 2.19 -12.14
C ALA A 127 7.72 1.87 -13.56
N ASN A 128 6.42 1.58 -13.72
CA ASN A 128 5.80 1.27 -15.01
C ASN A 128 5.58 2.54 -15.85
N GLY A 129 5.20 3.67 -15.24
CA GLY A 129 5.00 4.94 -15.92
C GLY A 129 6.23 5.39 -16.72
N ARG A 130 7.43 5.04 -16.26
CA ARG A 130 8.69 5.26 -16.99
C ARG A 130 8.83 4.41 -18.27
N ARG A 131 8.16 3.24 -18.33
CA ARG A 131 8.17 2.34 -19.49
C ARG A 131 7.05 2.66 -20.47
N ASP A 132 5.85 2.88 -19.95
CA ASP A 132 4.62 2.97 -20.74
C ASP A 132 4.19 4.42 -21.06
N GLN A 133 4.93 5.42 -20.57
CA GLN A 133 4.64 6.87 -20.71
C GLN A 133 3.20 7.26 -20.29
N GLY A 134 2.57 6.46 -19.44
CA GLY A 134 1.21 6.71 -18.97
C GLY A 134 1.17 7.80 -17.90
N ALA A 135 0.37 8.86 -18.11
CA ALA A 135 0.12 9.87 -17.09
C ALA A 135 -0.69 9.28 -15.93
N PHE A 136 -0.34 9.65 -14.70
CA PHE A 136 -1.14 9.39 -13.51
C PHE A 136 -0.85 10.45 -12.44
N CYS A 137 -1.76 10.60 -11.49
CA CYS A 137 -1.59 11.52 -10.37
C CYS A 137 -1.71 10.79 -9.05
N TYR A 138 -0.93 11.21 -8.09
CA TYR A 138 -1.07 10.86 -6.68
C TYR A 138 -1.67 12.05 -5.94
N ALA A 139 -2.64 11.79 -5.08
CA ALA A 139 -3.22 12.80 -4.21
C ALA A 139 -3.19 12.34 -2.76
N MET A 140 -2.73 13.23 -1.88
CA MET A 140 -2.88 13.12 -0.44
C MET A 140 -4.09 13.96 -0.01
N ILE A 141 -4.97 13.35 0.77
CA ILE A 141 -6.22 13.94 1.26
C ILE A 141 -6.23 13.87 2.78
N ASP A 142 -6.71 14.92 3.44
CA ASP A 142 -6.81 14.97 4.89
C ASP A 142 -8.12 15.63 5.31
N VAL A 143 -8.82 15.02 6.25
CA VAL A 143 -10.10 15.51 6.77
C VAL A 143 -9.85 16.74 7.64
N ASP A 144 -10.40 17.87 7.23
CA ASP A 144 -10.19 19.13 7.90
C ASP A 144 -10.70 19.12 9.35
N ARG A 145 -9.83 19.54 10.28
CA ARG A 145 -10.15 19.68 11.70
C ARG A 145 -10.71 18.39 12.35
N PHE A 146 -10.28 17.24 11.88
CA PHE A 146 -10.77 15.94 12.35
C PHE A 146 -10.63 15.75 13.85
N LYS A 147 -9.52 16.18 14.45
CA LYS A 147 -9.35 16.19 15.90
C LYS A 147 -10.49 16.91 16.60
N ARG A 148 -10.93 18.07 16.08
CA ARG A 148 -12.05 18.83 16.66
C ARG A 148 -13.36 18.03 16.58
N VAL A 149 -13.59 17.27 15.51
CA VAL A 149 -14.75 16.38 15.39
C VAL A 149 -14.74 15.36 16.51
N ASN A 150 -13.62 14.66 16.71
CA ASN A 150 -13.47 13.68 17.79
C ASN A 150 -13.62 14.30 19.17
N ASP A 151 -13.00 15.46 19.42
CA ASP A 151 -13.04 16.15 20.71
C ASP A 151 -14.46 16.66 21.05
N THR A 152 -15.26 17.02 20.02
CA THR A 152 -16.59 17.60 20.22
C THR A 152 -17.71 16.55 20.23
N TYR A 153 -17.62 15.54 19.34
CA TYR A 153 -18.70 14.58 19.07
C TYR A 153 -18.34 13.14 19.40
N GLY A 154 -17.10 12.89 19.85
CA GLY A 154 -16.59 11.58 20.18
C GLY A 154 -16.07 10.78 18.97
N HIS A 155 -15.24 9.76 19.24
CA HIS A 155 -14.64 8.90 18.23
C HIS A 155 -15.64 8.21 17.29
N PRO A 156 -16.84 7.76 17.75
CA PRO A 156 -17.83 7.17 16.84
C PRO A 156 -18.31 8.14 15.74
N ALA A 157 -18.38 9.44 16.02
CA ALA A 157 -18.71 10.45 15.02
C ALA A 157 -17.56 10.64 14.02
N GLY A 158 -16.31 10.62 14.51
CA GLY A 158 -15.14 10.61 13.63
C GLY A 158 -15.09 9.40 12.71
N ASP A 159 -15.39 8.20 13.21
CA ASP A 159 -15.46 6.99 12.40
C ASP A 159 -16.52 7.10 11.29
N GLN A 160 -17.69 7.69 11.59
CA GLN A 160 -18.72 7.96 10.57
C GLN A 160 -18.21 8.89 9.46
N VAL A 161 -17.44 9.95 9.82
CA VAL A 161 -16.80 10.87 8.85
C VAL A 161 -15.83 10.10 7.95
N LEU A 162 -14.95 9.28 8.51
CA LEU A 162 -13.98 8.49 7.74
C LEU A 162 -14.67 7.46 6.83
N MET A 163 -15.71 6.78 7.31
CA MET A 163 -16.51 5.85 6.51
C MET A 163 -17.27 6.56 5.38
N ALA A 164 -17.80 7.75 5.62
CA ALA A 164 -18.50 8.54 4.61
C ALA A 164 -17.54 9.00 3.50
N LEU A 165 -16.35 9.50 3.86
CA LEU A 165 -15.32 9.88 2.89
C LEU A 165 -14.87 8.66 2.07
N SER A 166 -14.61 7.54 2.72
CA SER A 166 -14.20 6.30 2.03
C SER A 166 -15.24 5.83 1.01
N ARG A 167 -16.53 5.89 1.38
CA ARG A 167 -17.66 5.56 0.48
C ARG A 167 -17.72 6.54 -0.70
N GLY A 168 -17.58 7.85 -0.45
CA GLY A 168 -17.57 8.88 -1.49
C GLY A 168 -16.44 8.68 -2.49
N LEU A 169 -15.24 8.37 -2.01
CA LEU A 169 -14.07 8.03 -2.85
C LEU A 169 -14.36 6.81 -3.74
N ARG A 170 -14.85 5.72 -3.16
CA ARG A 170 -15.14 4.47 -3.91
C ARG A 170 -16.24 4.63 -4.95
N LEU A 171 -17.26 5.43 -4.68
CA LEU A 171 -18.40 5.61 -5.60
C LEU A 171 -18.08 6.52 -6.78
N ARG A 172 -17.16 7.45 -6.62
CA ARG A 172 -16.85 8.47 -7.64
C ARG A 172 -15.60 8.18 -8.46
N LEU A 173 -14.70 7.36 -7.95
CA LEU A 173 -13.48 6.98 -8.65
C LEU A 173 -13.70 5.70 -9.45
N ARG A 174 -12.91 5.54 -10.50
CA ARG A 174 -13.00 4.42 -11.44
C ARG A 174 -12.34 3.17 -10.83
N GLU A 175 -12.68 2.01 -11.36
CA GLU A 175 -12.09 0.74 -10.93
C GLU A 175 -10.56 0.68 -11.15
N CYS A 176 -10.04 1.42 -12.15
CA CYS A 176 -8.60 1.53 -12.41
C CYS A 176 -7.87 2.50 -11.48
N ASP A 177 -8.60 3.31 -10.70
CA ASP A 177 -8.02 4.20 -9.69
C ASP A 177 -7.82 3.43 -8.37
N VAL A 178 -6.78 3.79 -7.63
CA VAL A 178 -6.46 3.13 -6.35
C VAL A 178 -6.74 4.09 -5.22
N VAL A 179 -7.45 3.62 -4.19
CA VAL A 179 -7.82 4.42 -3.02
C VAL A 179 -7.41 3.69 -1.75
N GLY A 180 -6.73 4.39 -0.84
CA GLY A 180 -6.28 3.87 0.44
C GLY A 180 -6.44 4.86 1.58
N ARG A 181 -6.51 4.33 2.81
CA ARG A 181 -6.32 5.09 4.02
C ARG A 181 -4.84 5.09 4.36
N TYR A 182 -4.24 6.28 4.33
CA TYR A 182 -2.80 6.45 4.55
C TYR A 182 -2.44 6.43 6.04
N GLY A 183 -3.28 7.05 6.88
CA GLY A 183 -3.13 7.08 8.34
C GLY A 183 -4.37 7.69 8.97
N GLY A 184 -4.49 7.77 10.27
CA GLY A 184 -5.55 8.44 11.05
C GLY A 184 -6.73 9.00 10.25
N GLU A 185 -6.65 10.26 9.88
CA GLU A 185 -7.61 11.00 9.05
C GLU A 185 -7.15 11.23 7.60
N GLU A 186 -6.04 10.60 7.20
CA GLU A 186 -5.41 10.79 5.89
C GLU A 186 -5.76 9.68 4.92
N PHE A 187 -6.06 10.06 3.68
CA PHE A 187 -6.36 9.17 2.57
C PHE A 187 -5.43 9.47 1.40
N ALA A 188 -5.14 8.46 0.63
CA ALA A 188 -4.35 8.60 -0.59
C ALA A 188 -5.10 8.03 -1.79
N VAL A 189 -4.94 8.68 -2.95
CA VAL A 189 -5.58 8.30 -4.20
C VAL A 189 -4.56 8.29 -5.33
N ILE A 190 -4.58 7.25 -6.15
CA ILE A 190 -3.82 7.19 -7.41
C ILE A 190 -4.82 7.23 -8.56
N LEU A 191 -4.84 8.32 -9.30
CA LEU A 191 -5.70 8.53 -10.46
C LEU A 191 -4.95 8.16 -11.73
N THR A 192 -5.44 7.16 -12.45
CA THR A 192 -4.77 6.60 -13.63
C THR A 192 -5.24 7.27 -14.92
N GLY A 193 -4.30 7.60 -15.82
CA GLY A 193 -4.62 8.16 -17.14
C GLY A 193 -5.10 9.60 -17.12
N VAL A 194 -4.81 10.36 -16.07
CA VAL A 194 -5.21 11.76 -15.93
C VAL A 194 -4.03 12.65 -15.56
N GLY A 195 -4.05 13.89 -16.04
CA GLY A 195 -3.11 14.93 -15.62
C GLY A 195 -3.60 15.69 -14.38
N GLU A 196 -2.71 16.50 -13.80
CA GLU A 196 -2.93 17.21 -12.53
C GLU A 196 -4.17 18.12 -12.55
N ALA A 197 -4.41 18.83 -13.65
CA ALA A 197 -5.59 19.71 -13.79
C ALA A 197 -6.91 18.91 -13.73
N GLN A 198 -6.97 17.77 -14.39
CA GLN A 198 -8.14 16.89 -14.37
C GLN A 198 -8.29 16.20 -13.01
N ALA A 199 -7.20 15.76 -12.39
CA ALA A 199 -7.19 15.21 -11.04
C ALA A 199 -7.76 16.22 -10.03
N LYS A 200 -7.35 17.49 -10.13
CA LYS A 200 -7.91 18.57 -9.31
C LYS A 200 -9.42 18.72 -9.49
N VAL A 201 -9.93 18.69 -10.73
CA VAL A 201 -11.38 18.79 -10.98
C VAL A 201 -12.14 17.62 -10.35
N ILE A 202 -11.63 16.39 -10.51
CA ILE A 202 -12.26 15.18 -9.94
C ILE A 202 -12.33 15.30 -8.41
N LEU A 203 -11.22 15.66 -7.77
CA LEU A 203 -11.14 15.79 -6.31
C LEU A 203 -11.95 16.98 -5.79
N ASP A 204 -12.01 18.10 -6.50
CA ASP A 204 -12.85 19.24 -6.13
C ASP A 204 -14.35 18.92 -6.17
N GLN A 205 -14.80 18.13 -7.15
CA GLN A 205 -16.18 17.63 -7.22
C GLN A 205 -16.49 16.75 -6.02
N LEU A 206 -15.59 15.85 -5.67
CA LEU A 206 -15.73 14.96 -4.52
C LEU A 206 -15.75 15.75 -3.21
N ARG A 207 -14.84 16.74 -3.07
CA ARG A 207 -14.76 17.62 -1.91
C ARG A 207 -16.08 18.38 -1.67
N ARG A 208 -16.65 18.98 -2.73
CA ARG A 208 -17.93 19.69 -2.64
C ARG A 208 -19.05 18.78 -2.19
N SER A 209 -19.15 17.58 -2.79
CA SER A 209 -20.17 16.61 -2.39
C SER A 209 -19.99 16.11 -0.96
N PHE A 210 -18.74 15.97 -0.49
CA PHE A 210 -18.46 15.56 0.88
C PHE A 210 -18.83 16.67 1.88
N ALA A 211 -18.60 17.94 1.55
CA ALA A 211 -18.96 19.09 2.38
C ALA A 211 -20.48 19.22 2.61
N GLU A 212 -21.31 18.65 1.73
CA GLU A 212 -22.77 18.63 1.83
C GLU A 212 -23.29 17.48 2.72
N VAL A 213 -22.44 16.52 3.12
CA VAL A 213 -22.85 15.41 3.98
C VAL A 213 -23.14 15.90 5.39
N ILE A 214 -24.38 15.67 5.84
CA ILE A 214 -24.78 15.96 7.21
C ILE A 214 -24.53 14.74 8.08
N PHE A 215 -23.74 14.92 9.13
CA PHE A 215 -23.46 13.92 10.16
C PHE A 215 -24.32 14.17 11.38
N TYR A 216 -24.68 13.11 12.09
CA TYR A 216 -25.51 13.14 13.29
C TYR A 216 -24.73 12.62 14.50
N ALA A 217 -24.75 13.35 15.58
CA ALA A 217 -24.15 12.96 16.87
C ALA A 217 -25.17 13.24 17.99
N GLY A 218 -26.02 12.26 18.33
CA GLY A 218 -27.20 12.48 19.15
C GLY A 218 -28.15 13.47 18.47
N ASP A 219 -28.53 14.55 19.17
CA ASP A 219 -29.38 15.62 18.65
C ASP A 219 -28.58 16.69 17.84
N ALA A 220 -27.28 16.65 17.84
CA ALA A 220 -26.45 17.59 17.12
C ALA A 220 -26.20 17.14 15.67
N THR A 221 -26.15 18.13 14.75
CA THR A 221 -25.74 17.91 13.38
C THR A 221 -24.50 18.72 13.05
N PHE A 222 -23.62 18.18 12.20
CA PHE A 222 -22.45 18.88 11.73
C PHE A 222 -22.07 18.47 10.30
N THR A 223 -21.23 19.25 9.66
CA THR A 223 -20.60 18.94 8.37
C THR A 223 -19.09 18.90 8.54
N CYS A 224 -18.41 18.27 7.59
CA CYS A 224 -16.96 18.19 7.56
C CYS A 224 -16.45 18.40 6.14
N THR A 225 -15.26 18.94 6.00
CA THR A 225 -14.57 19.15 4.72
C THR A 225 -13.27 18.36 4.69
N PHE A 226 -12.64 18.31 3.53
CA PHE A 226 -11.27 17.83 3.43
C PHE A 226 -10.44 18.78 2.56
N SER A 227 -9.13 18.71 2.77
CA SER A 227 -8.12 19.33 1.92
C SER A 227 -7.33 18.29 1.18
N ALA A 228 -6.82 18.59 -0.01
CA ALA A 228 -6.01 17.67 -0.79
C ALA A 228 -4.85 18.35 -1.49
N GLY A 229 -3.75 17.60 -1.64
CA GLY A 229 -2.60 17.96 -2.45
C GLY A 229 -2.39 16.95 -3.57
N VAL A 230 -2.12 17.41 -4.80
CA VAL A 230 -2.00 16.58 -6.01
C VAL A 230 -0.62 16.74 -6.62
N ALA A 231 0.03 15.62 -6.93
CA ALA A 231 1.28 15.54 -7.69
C ALA A 231 1.13 14.60 -8.88
N GLY A 232 1.66 14.97 -10.05
CA GLY A 232 1.49 14.23 -11.29
C GLY A 232 2.79 13.68 -11.88
N PHE A 233 2.72 12.45 -12.42
CA PHE A 233 3.73 11.86 -13.28
C PHE A 233 3.52 12.35 -14.73
N PRO A 234 4.57 12.68 -15.50
CA PRO A 234 6.01 12.47 -15.24
C PRO A 234 6.73 13.61 -14.51
N ARG A 235 6.03 14.66 -14.11
CA ARG A 235 6.62 15.85 -13.46
C ARG A 235 7.37 15.50 -12.17
N PHE A 236 6.84 14.56 -11.40
CA PHE A 236 7.47 13.95 -10.24
C PHE A 236 7.71 12.46 -10.57
N PRO A 237 8.95 12.06 -10.95
CA PRO A 237 9.17 10.79 -11.62
C PRO A 237 9.34 9.59 -10.69
N THR A 238 9.34 9.78 -9.37
CA THR A 238 9.45 8.71 -8.37
C THR A 238 8.32 8.78 -7.36
N SER A 239 8.03 7.68 -6.69
CA SER A 239 7.04 7.60 -5.62
C SER A 239 7.33 8.58 -4.50
N GLU A 240 8.58 8.71 -4.08
CA GLU A 240 9.02 9.61 -3.01
C GLU A 240 8.82 11.08 -3.41
N ALA A 241 9.20 11.43 -4.64
CA ALA A 241 9.01 12.80 -5.16
C ALA A 241 7.54 13.17 -5.27
N MET A 242 6.67 12.23 -5.68
CA MET A 242 5.23 12.44 -5.74
C MET A 242 4.62 12.62 -4.36
N LEU A 243 5.03 11.80 -3.41
CA LEU A 243 4.57 11.86 -2.03
C LEU A 243 4.93 13.20 -1.38
N GLU A 244 6.22 13.58 -1.43
CA GLU A 244 6.70 14.87 -0.89
C GLU A 244 5.98 16.06 -1.54
N ALA A 245 5.81 16.03 -2.86
CA ALA A 245 5.16 17.11 -3.60
C ALA A 245 3.66 17.24 -3.27
N ALA A 246 2.95 16.11 -3.11
CA ALA A 246 1.55 16.09 -2.73
C ALA A 246 1.36 16.54 -1.29
N ASP A 247 2.23 16.13 -0.36
CA ASP A 247 2.19 16.56 1.03
C ASP A 247 2.40 18.07 1.17
N LEU A 248 3.41 18.62 0.48
CA LEU A 248 3.63 20.07 0.42
C LEU A 248 2.43 20.83 -0.18
N ALA A 249 1.75 20.26 -1.18
CA ALA A 249 0.54 20.84 -1.74
C ALA A 249 -0.63 20.80 -0.74
N LEU A 250 -0.80 19.67 -0.04
CA LEU A 250 -1.79 19.53 1.04
C LEU A 250 -1.52 20.54 2.17
N TYR A 251 -0.27 20.72 2.56
CA TYR A 251 0.10 21.73 3.56
C TYR A 251 -0.33 23.13 3.11
N ARG A 252 -0.10 23.50 1.83
CA ARG A 252 -0.58 24.77 1.28
C ARG A 252 -2.11 24.87 1.27
N ALA A 253 -2.80 23.79 0.96
CA ALA A 253 -4.27 23.75 1.00
C ALA A 253 -4.78 24.03 2.42
N LYS A 254 -4.19 23.39 3.44
CA LYS A 254 -4.51 23.62 4.85
C LYS A 254 -4.18 25.06 5.29
N GLY A 255 -3.02 25.60 4.91
CA GLY A 255 -2.59 26.98 5.20
C GLY A 255 -3.41 28.04 4.48
N GLY A 256 -3.91 27.75 3.27
CA GLY A 256 -4.73 28.65 2.46
C GLY A 256 -6.20 28.76 2.90
N GLY A 257 -6.60 28.14 4.01
CA GLY A 257 -7.96 28.20 4.56
C GLY A 257 -8.72 26.88 4.53
N ARG A 258 -8.07 25.78 4.16
CA ARG A 258 -8.67 24.43 4.05
C ARG A 258 -9.75 24.32 2.97
N ASP A 259 -10.48 23.19 2.95
CA ASP A 259 -11.59 22.94 2.03
C ASP A 259 -11.23 23.26 0.57
N ARG A 260 -10.10 22.70 0.11
CA ARG A 260 -9.58 22.91 -1.25
C ARG A 260 -8.61 21.85 -1.72
N VAL A 261 -8.40 21.84 -3.02
CA VAL A 261 -7.42 20.97 -3.69
C VAL A 261 -6.32 21.85 -4.29
N GLU A 262 -5.07 21.59 -3.91
CA GLU A 262 -3.90 22.28 -4.44
C GLU A 262 -3.05 21.33 -5.30
N ILE A 263 -2.56 21.85 -6.44
CA ILE A 263 -1.61 21.11 -7.27
C ILE A 263 -0.19 21.41 -6.76
N ALA A 264 0.66 20.41 -6.74
CA ALA A 264 2.07 20.57 -6.39
C ALA A 264 2.76 21.63 -7.26
N ALA A 265 3.55 22.49 -6.64
CA ALA A 265 4.38 23.44 -7.38
C ALA A 265 5.44 22.71 -8.19
N SER A 266 5.94 23.30 -9.27
CA SER A 266 7.07 22.73 -10.01
C SER A 266 8.25 22.50 -9.06
N PRO A 267 9.00 21.38 -9.22
CA PRO A 267 10.23 21.20 -8.47
C PRO A 267 11.11 22.45 -8.67
N SER A 268 11.52 23.07 -7.57
CA SER A 268 12.46 24.19 -7.66
C SER A 268 13.78 23.66 -8.23
N ILE A 269 14.27 24.26 -9.31
CA ILE A 269 15.54 23.89 -9.95
C ILE A 269 16.75 24.34 -9.07
N TYR A 270 16.47 24.98 -7.94
CA TYR A 270 17.55 25.34 -7.02
C TYR A 270 18.01 24.10 -6.26
N PRO A 271 19.31 23.75 -6.36
CA PRO A 271 19.87 22.73 -5.49
C PRO A 271 19.64 23.18 -4.05
N ARG A 272 19.12 22.27 -3.21
CA ARG A 272 19.07 22.51 -1.77
C ARG A 272 20.49 22.88 -1.33
N SER A 273 20.71 24.13 -0.93
CA SER A 273 21.90 24.48 -0.19
C SER A 273 21.87 23.58 1.06
N SER A 274 22.80 22.64 1.13
CA SER A 274 23.08 21.87 2.34
C SER A 274 23.17 22.87 3.49
N PRO A 275 22.54 22.63 4.64
CA PRO A 275 22.78 23.48 5.80
C PRO A 275 24.29 23.43 6.05
N ASP A 276 24.91 24.62 6.07
CA ASP A 276 26.32 24.82 6.36
C ASP A 276 26.63 24.16 7.73
N PRO A 277 27.49 23.12 7.76
CA PRO A 277 27.83 22.49 9.04
C PRO A 277 28.60 23.41 9.99
N ALA A 278 28.91 24.65 9.59
CA ALA A 278 29.61 25.65 10.41
C ALA A 278 28.70 26.49 11.32
N ALA A 279 27.36 26.35 11.30
CA ALA A 279 26.44 27.13 12.12
C ALA A 279 26.10 26.50 13.49
N VAL A 280 26.74 25.40 13.87
CA VAL A 280 26.69 24.91 15.26
C VAL A 280 27.79 25.59 16.06
N ALA A 281 27.54 26.84 16.43
CA ALA A 281 28.36 27.57 17.43
C ALA A 281 28.14 26.89 18.80
N THR A 282 29.16 26.23 19.29
CA THR A 282 29.30 25.81 20.69
C THR A 282 29.11 27.00 21.63
N PRO A 283 28.28 26.91 22.67
CA PRO A 283 28.30 27.90 23.77
C PRO A 283 29.64 27.74 24.50
N ARG A 284 30.40 28.83 24.61
CA ARG A 284 31.56 28.93 25.46
C ARG A 284 31.14 28.66 26.91
N ALA A 285 31.78 27.71 27.51
CA ALA A 285 31.87 27.55 28.94
C ALA A 285 32.82 28.63 29.45
N ASP A 286 32.30 29.63 30.15
CA ASP A 286 33.10 30.43 31.06
C ASP A 286 32.18 31.04 32.14
N GLU A 287 32.67 30.93 33.39
CA GLU A 287 32.21 31.57 34.61
C GLU A 287 31.09 30.94 35.45
N VAL A 288 31.47 29.90 36.18
CA VAL A 288 30.93 29.67 37.52
C VAL A 288 31.94 30.21 38.52
N ALA A 289 31.69 31.46 39.00
CA ALA A 289 32.36 32.02 40.16
C ALA A 289 31.72 31.45 41.40
N TYR A 290 32.56 30.87 42.25
CA TYR A 290 32.24 30.50 43.66
C TYR A 290 32.11 31.78 44.47
N GLY A 291 31.07 31.87 45.34
CA GLY A 291 30.90 32.89 46.36
C GLY A 291 30.01 32.38 47.51
N HIS A 292 30.66 31.95 48.57
CA HIS A 292 30.23 31.76 49.97
C HIS A 292 28.82 31.21 50.27
#